data_0376a6a90f376eb02100b746185f6572
#
_entry.id   0376a6a90f376eb02100b746185f6572
#
_cell.length_a   1.000
_cell.length_b   1.000
_cell.length_c   1.000
_cell.angle_alpha   90.00
_cell.angle_beta   90.00
_cell.angle_gamma   90.00
#
_symmetry.space_group_name_H-M   'P 1'
#
loop_
_entity.id
_entity.type
_entity.pdbx_description
1 polymer ?
#
loop_
_entity_poly.entity_id
_entity_poly.type
_entity_poly.pdbx_seq_one_letter_code
_entity_poly.pdbx_strand_id
1 'polypeptide(L)' 'MARKYKRLRYEDRQVIEKMSRAGSRVVDIAATLGVHRDTIYKEYARCGATPDTYSAEKAQETL' A
#
# COMPACT_ATOMS: atom_id res chain seq x y z
N MET A 1 -8.42 21.57 -11.95
CA MET A 1 -7.28 20.69 -12.14
C MET A 1 -7.67 19.26 -11.88
N ALA A 2 -7.41 18.40 -12.82
CA ALA A 2 -7.72 17.00 -12.65
C ALA A 2 -6.74 16.36 -11.68
N ARG A 3 -7.27 15.64 -10.72
CA ARG A 3 -6.45 14.89 -9.80
C ARG A 3 -6.38 13.45 -10.31
N LYS A 4 -5.19 12.99 -10.51
CA LYS A 4 -4.99 11.61 -10.92
C LYS A 4 -4.65 10.77 -9.70
N TYR A 5 -5.42 9.71 -9.51
CA TYR A 5 -5.12 8.75 -8.49
C TYR A 5 -4.23 7.69 -9.10
N LYS A 6 -3.10 7.45 -8.47
CA LYS A 6 -2.22 6.39 -8.90
C LYS A 6 -2.83 5.05 -8.49
N ARG A 7 -3.00 4.16 -9.44
CA ARG A 7 -3.40 2.81 -9.13
C ARG A 7 -2.21 2.03 -8.60
N LEU A 8 -2.42 1.30 -7.54
CA LEU A 8 -1.38 0.44 -7.00
C LEU A 8 -1.20 -0.77 -7.90
N ARG A 9 0.02 -0.99 -8.32
CA ARG A 9 0.41 -2.15 -9.08
C ARG A 9 1.06 -3.16 -8.16
N TYR A 10 1.29 -4.35 -8.65
CA TYR A 10 1.95 -5.39 -7.87
C TYR A 10 3.30 -4.90 -7.33
N GLU A 11 4.06 -4.20 -8.14
CA GLU A 11 5.34 -3.62 -7.73
C GLU A 11 5.18 -2.68 -6.55
N ASP A 12 4.14 -1.84 -6.59
CA ASP A 12 3.84 -0.90 -5.52
C ASP A 12 3.46 -1.66 -4.25
N ARG A 13 2.70 -2.74 -4.40
CA ARG A 13 2.30 -3.56 -3.27
C ARG A 13 3.48 -4.26 -2.64
N GLN A 14 4.46 -4.66 -3.45
CA GLN A 14 5.70 -5.22 -2.91
C GLN A 14 6.45 -4.21 -2.06
N VAL A 15 6.45 -2.93 -2.47
CA VAL A 15 7.06 -1.86 -1.69
C VAL A 15 6.31 -1.67 -0.38
N ILE A 16 4.98 -1.68 -0.43
CA ILE A 16 4.15 -1.57 0.79
C ILE A 16 4.49 -2.70 1.75
N GLU A 17 4.54 -3.92 1.25
CA GLU A 17 4.86 -5.08 2.07
C GLU A 17 6.23 -4.93 2.72
N LYS A 18 7.23 -4.60 1.95
CA LYS A 18 8.60 -4.49 2.43
C LYS A 18 8.72 -3.40 3.49
N MET A 19 8.18 -2.22 3.20
CA MET A 19 8.25 -1.11 4.13
C MET A 19 7.42 -1.35 5.38
N SER A 20 6.24 -1.95 5.22
CA SER A 20 5.38 -2.27 6.36
C SER A 20 6.07 -3.21 7.33
N ARG A 21 6.72 -4.23 6.80
CA ARG A 21 7.43 -5.21 7.63
C ARG A 21 8.68 -4.62 8.27
N ALA A 22 9.25 -3.60 7.65
CA ALA A 22 10.39 -2.89 8.21
C ALA A 22 9.98 -1.88 9.29
N GLY A 23 8.68 -1.71 9.52
CA GLY A 23 8.18 -0.78 10.52
C GLY A 23 8.04 0.65 10.02
N SER A 24 8.04 0.85 8.72
CA SER A 24 7.88 2.19 8.16
C SER A 24 6.49 2.73 8.42
N ARG A 25 6.40 4.03 8.56
CA ARG A 25 5.11 4.68 8.75
C ARG A 25 4.32 4.69 7.45
N VAL A 26 2.99 4.70 7.58
CA VAL A 26 2.12 4.80 6.41
C VAL A 26 2.44 6.04 5.59
N VAL A 27 2.69 7.17 6.26
CA VAL A 27 3.03 8.41 5.55
C VAL A 27 4.31 8.28 4.73
N ASP A 28 5.28 7.53 5.23
CA ASP A 28 6.54 7.31 4.53
C ASP A 28 6.34 6.40 3.32
N ILE A 29 5.52 5.37 3.47
CA ILE A 29 5.19 4.47 2.38
C ILE A 29 4.46 5.25 1.28
N ALA A 30 3.47 6.04 1.68
CA ALA A 30 2.71 6.85 0.74
C ALA A 30 3.61 7.83 -0.01
N ALA A 31 4.52 8.48 0.69
CA ALA A 31 5.46 9.42 0.07
C ALA A 31 6.37 8.71 -0.92
N THR A 32 6.84 7.52 -0.57
CA THR A 32 7.71 6.73 -1.44
C THR A 32 7.00 6.37 -2.74
N LEU A 33 5.72 6.05 -2.65
CA LEU A 33 4.93 5.66 -3.82
C LEU A 33 4.27 6.83 -4.54
N GLY A 34 4.33 8.02 -3.95
CA GLY A 34 3.70 9.19 -4.55
C GLY A 34 2.18 9.16 -4.48
N VAL A 35 1.64 8.57 -3.43
CA VAL A 35 0.19 8.48 -3.23
C VAL A 35 -0.18 9.10 -1.88
N HIS A 36 -1.47 9.34 -1.68
CA HIS A 36 -1.96 9.83 -0.40
C HIS A 36 -1.95 8.68 0.63
N ARG A 37 -1.74 9.04 1.89
CA ARG A 37 -1.70 8.04 2.97
C ARG A 37 -2.99 7.22 3.04
N ASP A 38 -4.13 7.83 2.71
CA ASP A 38 -5.41 7.11 2.72
C ASP A 38 -5.41 5.93 1.77
N THR A 39 -4.67 6.03 0.68
CA THR A 39 -4.53 4.94 -0.28
C THR A 39 -3.92 3.71 0.40
N ILE A 40 -2.95 3.92 1.27
CA ILE A 40 -2.30 2.83 2.00
C ILE A 40 -3.26 2.23 3.01
N TYR A 41 -3.98 3.07 3.76
CA TYR A 41 -4.97 2.57 4.72
C TYR A 41 -6.06 1.78 4.04
N LYS A 42 -6.54 2.26 2.90
CA LYS A 42 -7.57 1.55 2.13
C LYS A 42 -7.05 0.22 1.62
N GLU A 43 -5.79 0.18 1.23
CA GLU A 43 -5.18 -1.07 0.77
C GLU A 43 -5.14 -2.09 1.90
N TYR A 44 -4.74 -1.70 3.10
CA TYR A 44 -4.75 -2.59 4.25
C TYR A 44 -6.18 -3.08 4.54
N ALA A 45 -7.15 -2.16 4.54
CA ALA A 45 -8.54 -2.51 4.83
C ALA A 45 -9.11 -3.48 3.79
N ARG A 46 -8.80 -3.25 2.53
CA ARG A 46 -9.27 -4.10 1.44
C ARG A 46 -8.77 -5.54 1.60
N CYS A 47 -7.55 -5.68 2.05
CA CYS A 47 -6.94 -7.00 2.22
C CYS A 47 -7.20 -7.61 3.58
N GLY A 48 -7.82 -6.86 4.48
CA GLY A 48 -7.99 -7.31 5.86
C GLY A 48 -6.66 -7.51 6.56
N ALA A 49 -5.66 -6.70 6.22
CA ALA A 49 -4.30 -6.86 6.73
C ALA A 49 -3.90 -5.73 7.65
N THR A 50 -2.95 -6.04 8.52
CA THR A 50 -2.24 -5.03 9.30
C THR A 50 -0.88 -4.81 8.63
N PRO A 51 -0.13 -3.78 9.00
CA PRO A 51 1.21 -3.60 8.44
C PRO A 51 2.11 -4.83 8.59
N ASP A 52 1.95 -5.56 9.69
CA ASP A 52 2.77 -6.75 9.93
C ASP A 52 2.36 -7.95 9.09
N THR A 53 1.10 -8.01 8.69
CA THR A 53 0.56 -9.17 7.97
C THR A 53 0.32 -8.91 6.50
N TYR A 54 0.54 -7.68 6.04
CA TYR A 54 0.30 -7.33 4.66
C TYR A 54 1.18 -8.15 3.72
N SER A 55 0.57 -8.68 2.67
CA SER A 55 1.28 -9.44 1.65
C SER A 55 0.86 -8.93 0.27
N ALA A 56 1.84 -8.56 -0.54
CA ALA A 56 1.59 -8.09 -1.89
C ALA A 56 0.90 -9.16 -2.72
N GLU A 57 1.31 -10.41 -2.53
CA GLU A 57 0.73 -11.53 -3.26
C GLU A 57 -0.75 -11.69 -2.94
N LYS A 58 -1.09 -11.67 -1.64
CA LYS A 58 -2.49 -11.79 -1.23
C LYS A 58 -3.31 -10.60 -1.68
N ALA A 59 -2.73 -9.41 -1.62
CA ALA A 59 -3.40 -8.20 -2.08
C ALA A 59 -3.72 -8.28 -3.56
N GLN A 60 -2.81 -8.85 -4.33
CA GLN A 60 -3.00 -9.04 -5.77
C GLN A 60 -4.10 -10.06 -6.05
N GLU A 61 -4.18 -11.10 -5.25
CA GLU A 61 -5.19 -12.16 -5.41
C GLU A 61 -6.60 -11.67 -5.13
N THR A 62 -6.75 -10.64 -4.31
CA THR A 62 -8.08 -10.15 -3.93
C THR A 62 -8.64 -9.09 -4.87
N LEU A 63 -7.98 -8.82 -5.95
CA LEU A 63 -8.47 -7.84 -6.94
C LEU A 63 -9.71 -8.32 -7.67
#